data_f59f247455c9487748ea8aca1f418721
#
_entry.id   f59f247455c9487748ea8aca1f418721
#
_cell.length_a   1.000
_cell.length_b   1.000
_cell.length_c   1.000
_cell.angle_alpha   90.00
_cell.angle_beta   90.00
_cell.angle_gamma   90.00
#
_symmetry.space_group_name_H-M   'P 1'
#
loop_
_entity.id
_entity.type
_entity.pdbx_description
1 polymer ?
#
loop_
_entity_poly.entity_id
_entity_poly.type
_entity_poly.pdbx_seq_one_letter_code
_entity_poly.pdbx_strand_id
1 'polypeptide(L)'
;MVDGTKKKIGKLSKISCSLVGGAFDFALSRFPNTVRIETTNACNAKCVICPHRQMQRPVCNMDDALYEKIIDECSTYNCGNIHLHNFGEPLLDRKLAERVQYAKEKGIRKVAIFSNGSLLTAEKANELMDAGLDQIKVSFDGATREEFEQ
;
A
#
# COMPACT_ATOMS: atom_id res chain seq x y z
N MET A 1 -31.93 47.88 -24.98
CA MET A 1 -31.62 46.65 -25.71
C MET A 1 -30.31 46.06 -25.17
N VAL A 2 -30.34 45.39 -24.03
CA VAL A 2 -29.23 44.58 -23.54
C VAL A 2 -29.83 43.46 -22.70
N ASP A 3 -30.31 42.38 -23.30
CA ASP A 3 -30.71 41.20 -22.51
C ASP A 3 -30.68 39.86 -23.28
N GLY A 4 -29.73 39.65 -24.17
CA GLY A 4 -29.63 38.38 -24.92
C GLY A 4 -28.41 37.54 -24.63
N THR A 5 -27.37 38.10 -24.03
CA THR A 5 -26.06 37.41 -23.93
C THR A 5 -25.81 36.68 -22.61
N LYS A 6 -26.49 37.03 -21.53
CA LYS A 6 -26.28 36.40 -20.22
C LYS A 6 -26.91 34.98 -20.08
N LYS A 7 -27.94 34.63 -20.87
CA LYS A 7 -28.61 33.33 -20.80
C LYS A 7 -27.84 32.20 -21.49
N LYS A 8 -27.00 32.50 -22.49
CA LYS A 8 -26.21 31.47 -23.19
C LYS A 8 -24.97 31.02 -22.42
N ILE A 9 -24.33 31.91 -21.67
CA ILE A 9 -23.11 31.59 -20.90
C ILE A 9 -23.43 30.69 -19.70
N GLY A 10 -24.56 30.90 -19.03
CA GLY A 10 -24.98 30.06 -17.92
C GLY A 10 -25.32 28.62 -18.28
N LYS A 11 -25.75 28.36 -19.52
CA LYS A 11 -26.08 26.99 -19.97
C LYS A 11 -24.84 26.20 -20.40
N LEU A 12 -23.86 26.85 -21.00
CA LEU A 12 -22.57 26.26 -21.37
C LEU A 12 -21.71 25.94 -20.15
N SER A 13 -21.69 26.81 -19.14
CA SER A 13 -20.94 26.57 -17.89
C SER A 13 -21.51 25.41 -17.07
N LYS A 14 -22.84 25.24 -17.06
CA LYS A 14 -23.48 24.10 -16.38
C LYS A 14 -23.22 22.76 -17.09
N ILE A 15 -23.19 22.74 -18.42
CA ILE A 15 -22.89 21.54 -19.20
C ILE A 15 -21.41 21.15 -19.03
N SER A 16 -20.50 22.12 -19.06
CA SER A 16 -19.07 21.90 -18.86
C SER A 16 -18.77 21.37 -17.44
N CYS A 17 -19.40 21.95 -16.41
CA CYS A 17 -19.23 21.51 -15.02
C CYS A 17 -19.79 20.10 -14.79
N SER A 18 -20.92 19.76 -15.43
CA SER A 18 -21.51 18.40 -15.34
C SER A 18 -20.65 17.35 -16.04
N LEU A 19 -20.05 17.67 -17.19
CA LEU A 19 -19.15 16.73 -17.89
C LEU A 19 -17.83 16.52 -17.14
N VAL A 20 -17.26 17.57 -16.56
CA VAL A 20 -16.05 17.47 -15.74
C VAL A 20 -16.35 16.73 -14.42
N GLY A 21 -17.48 17.03 -13.78
CA GLY A 21 -17.92 16.32 -12.58
C GLY A 21 -18.12 14.81 -12.84
N GLY A 22 -18.84 14.44 -13.89
CA GLY A 22 -19.06 13.04 -14.24
C GLY A 22 -17.78 12.28 -14.61
N ALA A 23 -16.82 12.94 -15.28
CA ALA A 23 -15.51 12.35 -15.56
C ALA A 23 -14.67 12.20 -14.30
N PHE A 24 -14.77 13.14 -13.35
CA PHE A 24 -14.08 13.09 -12.07
C PHE A 24 -14.68 12.01 -11.16
N ASP A 25 -16.00 11.91 -11.07
CA ASP A 25 -16.70 10.85 -10.33
C ASP A 25 -16.36 9.45 -10.90
N PHE A 26 -16.29 9.31 -12.22
CA PHE A 26 -15.87 8.07 -12.87
C PHE A 26 -14.39 7.74 -12.56
N ALA A 27 -13.51 8.72 -12.47
CA ALA A 27 -12.11 8.52 -12.11
C ALA A 27 -11.93 8.14 -10.63
N LEU A 28 -12.75 8.73 -9.73
CA LEU A 28 -12.73 8.43 -8.30
C LEU A 28 -13.42 7.11 -7.94
N SER A 29 -14.35 6.63 -8.79
CA SER A 29 -15.05 5.34 -8.56
C SER A 29 -14.19 4.12 -8.89
N ARG A 30 -12.99 4.30 -9.43
CA ARG A 30 -12.09 3.19 -9.72
C ARG A 30 -11.42 2.68 -8.45
N PHE A 31 -11.36 1.36 -8.32
CA PHE A 31 -10.59 0.71 -7.29
C PHE A 31 -9.11 1.17 -7.35
N PRO A 32 -8.44 1.39 -6.22
CA PRO A 32 -7.06 1.90 -6.22
C PRO A 32 -6.11 0.94 -6.93
N ASN A 33 -5.19 1.47 -7.73
CA ASN A 33 -4.17 0.67 -8.40
C ASN A 33 -3.08 0.14 -7.44
N THR A 34 -3.01 0.69 -6.25
CA THR A 34 -2.07 0.27 -5.20
C THR A 34 -2.78 0.20 -3.87
N VAL A 35 -2.71 -0.95 -3.20
CA VAL A 35 -3.23 -1.15 -1.85
C VAL A 35 -2.09 -1.48 -0.91
N ARG A 36 -2.10 -0.83 0.26
CA ARG A 36 -1.16 -1.11 1.34
C ARG A 36 -1.84 -1.92 2.42
N ILE A 37 -1.23 -3.03 2.80
CA ILE A 37 -1.76 -3.98 3.78
C ILE A 37 -0.73 -4.17 4.89
N GLU A 38 -1.11 -3.87 6.11
CA GLU A 38 -0.27 -4.13 7.28
C GLU A 38 -0.52 -5.56 7.76
N THR A 39 0.37 -6.47 7.40
CA THR A 39 0.26 -7.90 7.77
C THR A 39 0.64 -8.16 9.21
N THR A 40 1.48 -7.30 9.78
CA THR A 40 1.80 -7.25 11.21
C THR A 40 2.04 -5.81 11.63
N ASN A 41 1.65 -5.48 12.84
CA ASN A 41 2.01 -4.20 13.46
C ASN A 41 3.14 -4.36 14.50
N ALA A 42 3.74 -5.54 14.63
CA ALA A 42 4.96 -5.72 15.40
C ALA A 42 6.15 -5.07 14.69
N CYS A 43 7.04 -4.42 15.44
CA CYS A 43 8.28 -3.88 14.91
C CYS A 43 9.41 -4.05 15.93
N ASN A 44 10.58 -4.45 15.48
CA ASN A 44 11.77 -4.60 16.30
C ASN A 44 12.64 -3.33 16.36
N ALA A 45 12.32 -2.31 15.55
CA ALA A 45 12.98 -1.01 15.58
C ALA A 45 12.24 0.00 16.48
N LYS A 46 12.97 1.01 16.96
CA LYS A 46 12.45 2.10 17.82
C LYS A 46 12.76 3.46 17.21
N CYS A 47 12.55 3.62 15.91
CA CYS A 47 12.85 4.85 15.19
C CYS A 47 12.17 6.06 15.82
N VAL A 48 12.93 7.14 16.00
CA VAL A 48 12.47 8.36 16.69
C VAL A 48 11.37 9.09 15.91
N ILE A 49 11.40 9.00 14.59
CA ILE A 49 10.43 9.62 13.68
C ILE A 49 9.15 8.81 13.48
N CYS A 50 9.14 7.53 13.93
CA CYS A 50 8.02 6.63 13.66
C CYS A 50 6.97 6.73 14.77
N PRO A 51 5.67 6.95 14.44
CA PRO A 51 4.60 6.99 15.42
C PRO A 51 4.27 5.62 16.02
N HIS A 52 4.91 4.53 15.58
CA HIS A 52 4.71 3.18 16.10
C HIS A 52 4.78 3.11 17.63
N ARG A 53 5.71 3.88 18.26
CA ARG A 53 5.87 3.93 19.71
C ARG A 53 4.67 4.52 20.46
N GLN A 54 3.81 5.28 19.77
CA GLN A 54 2.61 5.91 20.32
C GLN A 54 1.34 5.10 20.03
N MET A 55 1.49 3.96 19.37
CA MET A 55 0.36 3.12 18.96
C MET A 55 -0.29 2.47 20.17
N GLN A 56 -1.62 2.63 20.31
CA GLN A 56 -2.40 2.11 21.42
C GLN A 56 -3.10 0.77 21.11
N ARG A 57 -3.17 0.40 19.82
CA ARG A 57 -3.77 -0.87 19.43
C ARG A 57 -2.86 -2.05 19.82
N PRO A 58 -3.43 -3.23 20.17
CA PRO A 58 -2.64 -4.41 20.49
C PRO A 58 -1.70 -4.82 19.35
N VAL A 59 -0.53 -5.33 19.72
CA VAL A 59 0.39 -5.91 18.73
C VAL A 59 -0.19 -7.25 18.25
N CYS A 60 -0.39 -7.39 16.94
CA CYS A 60 -0.95 -8.59 16.34
C CYS A 60 -0.50 -8.75 14.88
N ASN A 61 -0.68 -9.95 14.36
CA ASN A 61 -0.63 -10.22 12.93
C ASN A 61 -2.06 -10.15 12.37
N MET A 62 -2.17 -9.83 11.08
CA MET A 62 -3.44 -9.84 10.36
C MET A 62 -3.98 -11.27 10.28
N ASP A 63 -5.28 -11.40 10.46
CA ASP A 63 -6.00 -12.64 10.23
C ASP A 63 -5.91 -13.09 8.77
N ASP A 64 -5.75 -14.39 8.53
CA ASP A 64 -5.53 -14.92 7.19
C ASP A 64 -6.77 -14.77 6.31
N ALA A 65 -7.96 -15.03 6.85
CA ALA A 65 -9.20 -14.91 6.10
C ALA A 65 -9.47 -13.45 5.68
N LEU A 66 -9.10 -12.49 6.53
CA LEU A 66 -9.17 -11.07 6.20
C LEU A 66 -8.16 -10.71 5.09
N TYR A 67 -6.93 -11.23 5.19
CA TYR A 67 -5.91 -11.02 4.16
C TYR A 67 -6.37 -11.56 2.80
N GLU A 68 -6.81 -12.81 2.75
CA GLU A 68 -7.29 -13.47 1.55
C GLU A 68 -8.46 -12.71 0.92
N LYS A 69 -9.43 -12.29 1.72
CA LYS A 69 -10.55 -11.47 1.25
C LYS A 69 -10.08 -10.17 0.59
N ILE A 70 -9.13 -9.47 1.19
CA ILE A 70 -8.58 -8.22 0.62
C ILE A 70 -7.89 -8.50 -0.72
N ILE A 71 -7.08 -9.56 -0.80
CA ILE A 71 -6.38 -9.91 -2.04
C ILE A 71 -7.36 -10.34 -3.14
N ASP A 72 -8.41 -11.10 -2.81
CA ASP A 72 -9.44 -11.51 -3.76
C ASP A 72 -10.20 -10.29 -4.32
N GLU A 73 -10.52 -9.32 -3.48
CA GLU A 73 -11.09 -8.05 -3.94
C GLU A 73 -10.11 -7.28 -4.83
N CYS A 74 -8.85 -7.17 -4.43
CA CYS A 74 -7.81 -6.53 -5.24
C CYS A 74 -7.66 -7.19 -6.61
N SER A 75 -7.69 -8.52 -6.67
CA SER A 75 -7.65 -9.29 -7.92
C SER A 75 -8.88 -9.00 -8.78
N THR A 76 -10.08 -9.06 -8.20
CA THR A 76 -11.36 -8.82 -8.90
C THR A 76 -11.39 -7.45 -9.59
N TYR A 77 -10.85 -6.42 -8.92
CA TYR A 77 -10.81 -5.05 -9.44
C TYR A 77 -9.51 -4.70 -10.18
N ASN A 78 -8.67 -5.68 -10.51
CA ASN A 78 -7.39 -5.50 -11.22
C ASN A 78 -6.44 -4.51 -10.53
N CYS A 79 -6.35 -4.55 -9.20
CA CYS A 79 -5.34 -3.79 -8.46
C CYS A 79 -3.93 -4.24 -8.88
N GLY A 80 -3.13 -3.33 -9.37
CA GLY A 80 -1.82 -3.67 -9.95
C GLY A 80 -0.74 -3.94 -8.93
N ASN A 81 -0.82 -3.32 -7.74
CA ASN A 81 0.28 -3.32 -6.78
C ASN A 81 -0.24 -3.55 -5.36
N ILE A 82 0.44 -4.43 -4.63
CA ILE A 82 0.24 -4.64 -3.20
C ILE A 82 1.53 -4.33 -2.46
N HIS A 83 1.42 -3.53 -1.39
CA HIS A 83 2.52 -3.26 -0.48
C HIS A 83 2.21 -3.87 0.89
N LEU A 84 2.96 -4.91 1.29
CA LEU A 84 2.76 -5.62 2.56
C LEU A 84 3.57 -4.97 3.67
N HIS A 85 3.22 -3.75 4.03
CA HIS A 85 3.82 -3.01 5.13
C HIS A 85 2.98 -1.81 5.53
N ASN A 86 3.18 -1.33 6.77
CA ASN A 86 2.76 -0.01 7.21
C ASN A 86 3.67 0.46 8.37
N PHE A 87 3.26 0.35 9.62
CA PHE A 87 4.06 0.72 10.79
C PHE A 87 4.86 -0.46 11.36
N GLY A 88 4.45 -1.69 11.12
CA GLY A 88 5.16 -2.89 11.54
C GLY A 88 6.37 -3.22 10.65
N GLU A 89 7.21 -4.14 11.12
CA GLU A 89 8.28 -4.76 10.34
C GLU A 89 7.76 -6.04 9.69
N PRO A 90 7.58 -6.09 8.35
CA PRO A 90 6.97 -7.24 7.69
C PRO A 90 7.75 -8.55 7.86
N LEU A 91 9.08 -8.49 8.04
CA LEU A 91 9.89 -9.70 8.26
C LEU A 91 9.63 -10.38 9.61
N LEU A 92 8.87 -9.74 10.53
CA LEU A 92 8.36 -10.38 11.75
C LEU A 92 7.10 -11.22 11.51
N ASP A 93 6.42 -11.04 10.38
CA ASP A 93 5.30 -11.89 10.01
C ASP A 93 5.81 -13.24 9.51
N ARG A 94 5.55 -14.30 10.27
CA ARG A 94 6.00 -15.65 9.93
C ARG A 94 5.36 -16.19 8.65
N LYS A 95 4.21 -15.66 8.26
CA LYS A 95 3.46 -16.06 7.06
C LYS A 95 3.69 -15.13 5.87
N LEU A 96 4.71 -14.26 5.93
CA LEU A 96 4.94 -13.25 4.88
C LEU A 96 5.12 -13.89 3.50
N ALA A 97 5.90 -14.97 3.40
CA ALA A 97 6.12 -15.67 2.13
C ALA A 97 4.83 -16.31 1.59
N GLU A 98 4.04 -16.98 2.46
CA GLU A 98 2.72 -17.53 2.08
C GLU A 98 1.78 -16.44 1.59
N ARG A 99 1.78 -15.27 2.22
CA ARG A 99 0.98 -14.10 1.81
C ARG A 99 1.43 -13.55 0.45
N VAL A 100 2.73 -13.46 0.23
CA VAL A 100 3.28 -13.06 -1.07
C VAL A 100 2.84 -14.04 -2.15
N GLN A 101 3.02 -15.34 -1.92
CA GLN A 101 2.65 -16.39 -2.84
C GLN A 101 1.16 -16.32 -3.18
N TYR A 102 0.28 -16.22 -2.19
CA TYR A 102 -1.16 -16.11 -2.39
C TYR A 102 -1.52 -14.91 -3.29
N ALA A 103 -0.93 -13.74 -3.02
CA ALA A 103 -1.18 -12.56 -3.84
C ALA A 103 -0.72 -12.77 -5.30
N LYS A 104 0.41 -13.45 -5.52
CA LYS A 104 0.91 -13.79 -6.87
C LYS A 104 0.00 -14.79 -7.58
N GLU A 105 -0.47 -15.83 -6.89
CA GLU A 105 -1.42 -16.82 -7.42
C GLU A 105 -2.74 -16.18 -7.84
N LYS A 106 -3.19 -15.13 -7.14
CA LYS A 106 -4.38 -14.34 -7.50
C LYS A 106 -4.13 -13.33 -8.63
N GLY A 107 -2.94 -13.31 -9.21
CA GLY A 107 -2.61 -12.48 -10.37
C GLY A 107 -2.22 -11.04 -10.03
N ILE A 108 -1.91 -10.73 -8.78
CA ILE A 108 -1.37 -9.41 -8.42
C ILE A 108 -0.03 -9.21 -9.13
N ARG A 109 0.06 -8.17 -9.96
CA ARG A 109 1.21 -7.94 -10.83
C ARG A 109 2.48 -7.63 -10.05
N LYS A 110 2.38 -6.80 -8.99
CA LYS A 110 3.53 -6.40 -8.18
C LYS A 110 3.23 -6.48 -6.69
N VAL A 111 4.04 -7.25 -5.97
CA VAL A 111 4.04 -7.33 -4.51
C VAL A 111 5.35 -6.77 -3.98
N ALA A 112 5.28 -5.84 -3.04
CA ALA A 112 6.45 -5.17 -2.47
C ALA A 112 6.36 -5.09 -0.94
N ILE A 113 7.52 -5.08 -0.28
CA ILE A 113 7.65 -4.78 1.15
C ILE A 113 8.61 -3.62 1.37
N PHE A 114 8.44 -2.94 2.51
CA PHE A 114 9.41 -2.01 3.06
C PHE A 114 9.84 -2.56 4.42
N SER A 115 11.13 -2.64 4.66
CA SER A 115 11.72 -3.28 5.82
C SER A 115 12.87 -2.44 6.37
N ASN A 116 13.12 -2.54 7.66
CA ASN A 116 14.34 -2.01 8.26
C ASN A 116 15.57 -2.88 7.94
N GLY A 117 15.37 -4.03 7.31
CA GLY A 117 16.42 -4.94 6.82
C GLY A 117 17.12 -5.76 7.90
N SER A 118 16.90 -5.51 9.19
CA SER A 118 17.64 -6.16 10.27
C SER A 118 17.42 -7.68 10.39
N LEU A 119 16.31 -8.17 9.85
CA LEU A 119 15.94 -9.60 9.85
C LEU A 119 16.07 -10.25 8.46
N LEU A 120 16.62 -9.53 7.48
CA LEU A 120 16.78 -10.02 6.12
C LEU A 120 18.04 -10.90 6.02
N THR A 121 17.89 -12.18 6.27
CA THR A 121 18.93 -13.19 6.02
C THR A 121 18.86 -13.70 4.58
N ALA A 122 19.92 -14.42 4.13
CA ALA A 122 19.92 -15.03 2.80
C ALA A 122 18.77 -16.04 2.64
N GLU A 123 18.48 -16.84 3.69
CA GLU A 123 17.38 -17.79 3.69
C GLU A 123 16.03 -17.10 3.54
N LYS A 124 15.80 -16.00 4.30
CA LYS A 124 14.57 -15.23 4.23
C LYS A 124 14.42 -14.53 2.87
N ALA A 125 15.51 -14.04 2.31
CA ALA A 125 15.51 -13.45 0.97
C ALA A 125 15.14 -14.49 -0.10
N ASN A 126 15.72 -15.69 -0.05
CA ASN A 126 15.40 -16.80 -0.97
C ASN A 126 13.94 -17.22 -0.82
N GLU A 127 13.45 -17.42 0.40
CA GLU A 127 12.04 -17.76 0.68
C GLU A 127 11.06 -16.75 0.04
N LEU A 128 11.36 -15.45 0.16
CA LEU A 128 10.53 -14.40 -0.41
C LEU A 128 10.64 -14.32 -1.94
N MET A 129 11.82 -14.56 -2.51
CA MET A 129 12.00 -14.63 -3.97
C MET A 129 11.24 -15.83 -4.55
N ASP A 130 11.34 -17.00 -3.92
CA ASP A 130 10.63 -18.20 -4.35
C ASP A 130 9.10 -18.01 -4.27
N ALA A 131 8.61 -17.27 -3.28
CA ALA A 131 7.22 -16.87 -3.17
C ALA A 131 6.77 -15.85 -4.24
N GLY A 132 7.70 -15.27 -5.01
CA GLY A 132 7.42 -14.32 -6.07
C GLY A 132 7.39 -12.86 -5.64
N LEU A 133 8.06 -12.47 -4.55
CA LEU A 133 8.18 -11.08 -4.15
C LEU A 133 8.93 -10.26 -5.19
N ASP A 134 8.33 -9.18 -5.68
CA ASP A 134 8.90 -8.37 -6.77
C ASP A 134 9.87 -7.29 -6.26
N GLN A 135 9.70 -6.82 -5.02
CA GLN A 135 10.52 -5.72 -4.52
C GLN A 135 10.63 -5.70 -3.00
N ILE A 136 11.86 -5.54 -2.51
CA ILE A 136 12.17 -5.14 -1.13
C ILE A 136 12.76 -3.73 -1.18
N LYS A 137 12.20 -2.80 -0.40
CA LYS A 137 12.81 -1.50 -0.12
C LYS A 137 13.31 -1.50 1.32
N VAL A 138 14.60 -1.33 1.48
CA VAL A 138 15.20 -1.20 2.80
C VAL A 138 15.23 0.27 3.19
N SER A 139 14.65 0.58 4.37
CA SER A 139 14.75 1.91 4.98
C SER A 139 16.12 2.04 5.64
N PHE A 140 16.87 3.05 5.22
CA PHE A 140 18.24 3.26 5.69
C PHE A 140 18.43 4.76 5.99
N ASP A 141 18.61 5.09 7.25
CA ASP A 141 18.57 6.48 7.72
C ASP A 141 19.97 7.10 7.91
N GLY A 142 21.05 6.31 7.78
CA GLY A 142 22.42 6.78 7.87
C GLY A 142 23.40 5.87 7.18
N ALA A 143 24.43 6.43 6.52
CA ALA A 143 25.50 5.68 5.85
C ALA A 143 26.64 5.31 6.80
N THR A 144 26.75 6.01 7.92
CA THR A 144 27.73 5.75 8.98
C THR A 144 27.02 5.47 10.31
N ARG A 145 27.75 4.90 11.24
CA ARG A 145 27.22 4.65 12.58
C ARG A 145 26.81 5.95 13.28
N GLU A 146 27.62 7.00 13.13
CA GLU A 146 27.39 8.32 13.72
C GLU A 146 26.11 8.97 13.18
N GLU A 147 25.82 8.82 11.87
CA GLU A 147 24.58 9.31 11.26
C GLU A 147 23.35 8.50 11.71
N PHE A 148 23.52 7.20 11.91
CA PHE A 148 22.42 6.31 12.31
C PHE A 148 22.05 6.45 13.79
N GLU A 149 23.00 6.81 14.66
CA GLU A 149 22.82 6.94 16.12
C GLU A 149 22.39 8.37 16.56
N GLN A 150 22.26 9.35 15.64
CA GLN A 150 21.72 10.69 15.90
C GLN A 150 20.18 10.71 15.97
#